data_d01c909f37a9feea879c450beffb1862
#
_entry.id   d01c909f37a9feea879c450beffb1862
#
_cell.length_a   1.000
_cell.length_b   1.000
_cell.length_c   1.000
_cell.angle_alpha   90.00
_cell.angle_beta   90.00
_cell.angle_gamma   90.00
#
_symmetry.space_group_name_H-M   'P 1'
#
loop_
_entity.id
_entity.type
_entity.pdbx_description
1 polymer ?
#
loop_
_entity_poly.entity_id
_entity_poly.type
_entity_poly.pdbx_seq_one_letter_code
_entity_poly.pdbx_strand_id
1 'polypeptide(L)'
;MSNKNLLEPYHYTECGLDNVYLYNIPIINDIEGEEVVCIPKVNKLHKIIAEGIVYKKGLIDAKEIKFLRTQIGFTQEDFAKLLGKNGLSLGRWERGETKTDITTDILIRMMAIKYLELKGIDIEALSHMSSMKGVNDNINIDGFQNNYKLMDCCA
;
A
#
# COMPACT_ATOMS: atom_id res chain seq x y z
N MET A 1 27.22 -15.28 -11.76
CA MET A 1 25.77 -15.47 -11.98
C MET A 1 25.19 -14.16 -12.46
N SER A 2 24.63 -14.15 -13.65
CA SER A 2 23.93 -12.95 -14.15
C SER A 2 22.59 -12.87 -13.40
N ASN A 3 22.41 -11.83 -12.60
CA ASN A 3 21.11 -11.53 -12.02
C ASN A 3 20.20 -11.04 -13.15
N LYS A 4 19.34 -11.92 -13.63
CA LYS A 4 18.32 -11.58 -14.62
C LYS A 4 17.13 -10.96 -13.87
N ASN A 5 16.73 -9.78 -14.28
CA ASN A 5 15.53 -9.13 -13.76
C ASN A 5 14.39 -9.30 -14.75
N LEU A 6 13.17 -9.28 -14.23
CA LEU A 6 11.96 -9.30 -15.05
C LEU A 6 11.94 -8.05 -15.94
N LEU A 7 11.65 -8.23 -17.23
CA LEU A 7 11.61 -7.12 -18.21
C LEU A 7 10.32 -6.29 -18.07
N GLU A 8 9.21 -6.96 -17.76
CA GLU A 8 7.91 -6.35 -17.56
C GLU A 8 7.64 -6.16 -16.06
N PRO A 9 6.85 -5.16 -15.66
CA PRO A 9 6.48 -5.00 -14.26
C PRO A 9 5.66 -6.21 -13.77
N TYR A 10 5.97 -6.67 -12.57
CA TYR A 10 5.23 -7.74 -11.92
C TYR A 10 4.00 -7.16 -11.21
N HIS A 11 2.82 -7.65 -11.59
CA HIS A 11 1.58 -7.28 -10.91
C HIS A 11 1.46 -8.05 -9.59
N TYR A 12 1.77 -7.38 -8.49
CA TYR A 12 1.82 -7.96 -7.16
C TYR A 12 0.44 -7.94 -6.50
N THR A 13 -0.27 -9.06 -6.57
CA THR A 13 -1.63 -9.20 -6.02
C THR A 13 -1.67 -9.99 -4.72
N GLU A 14 -0.58 -10.60 -4.32
CA GLU A 14 -0.47 -11.45 -3.13
C GLU A 14 -0.73 -10.69 -1.82
N CYS A 15 -0.56 -9.35 -1.84
CA CYS A 15 -0.89 -8.48 -0.71
C CYS A 15 -2.39 -8.16 -0.58
N GLY A 16 -3.22 -8.59 -1.53
CA GLY A 16 -4.66 -8.30 -1.55
C GLY A 16 -5.04 -7.00 -2.27
N LEU A 17 -4.08 -6.27 -2.81
CA LEU A 17 -4.30 -5.06 -3.61
C LEU A 17 -4.24 -5.38 -5.11
N ASP A 18 -4.95 -4.60 -5.93
CA ASP A 18 -5.00 -4.79 -7.39
C ASP A 18 -4.08 -3.82 -8.14
N ASN A 19 -3.51 -2.86 -7.45
CA ASN A 19 -2.88 -1.68 -8.04
C ASN A 19 -1.39 -1.57 -7.72
N VAL A 20 -0.73 -2.67 -7.34
CA VAL A 20 0.69 -2.70 -7.01
C VAL A 20 1.49 -3.35 -8.12
N TYR A 21 2.50 -2.64 -8.62
CA TYR A 21 3.38 -3.10 -9.69
C TYR A 21 4.84 -2.98 -9.25
N LEU A 22 5.58 -4.07 -9.39
CA LEU A 22 6.99 -4.16 -9.01
C LEU A 22 7.87 -4.19 -10.25
N TYR A 23 8.86 -3.32 -10.29
CA TYR A 23 9.82 -3.19 -11.38
C TYR A 23 11.19 -3.74 -10.94
N ASN A 24 11.95 -4.24 -11.88
CA ASN A 24 13.32 -4.74 -11.67
C ASN A 24 13.39 -5.86 -10.61
N ILE A 25 12.40 -6.74 -10.59
CA ILE A 25 12.34 -7.87 -9.67
C ILE A 25 13.24 -8.99 -10.19
N PRO A 26 14.10 -9.60 -9.32
CA PRO A 26 14.97 -10.68 -9.73
C PRO A 26 14.20 -11.95 -10.06
N ILE A 27 14.69 -12.65 -11.08
CA ILE A 27 14.24 -13.98 -11.46
C ILE A 27 15.30 -14.98 -11.01
N ILE A 28 14.86 -16.05 -10.37
CA ILE A 28 15.72 -17.17 -9.97
C ILE A 28 15.18 -18.46 -10.58
N ASN A 29 16.03 -19.46 -10.69
CA ASN A 29 15.57 -20.80 -11.04
C ASN A 29 15.24 -21.58 -9.76
N ASP A 30 14.09 -22.23 -9.77
CA ASP A 30 13.71 -23.14 -8.68
C ASP A 30 14.47 -24.47 -8.77
N ILE A 31 14.10 -25.43 -7.92
CA ILE A 31 14.74 -26.75 -7.86
C ILE A 31 14.55 -27.56 -9.15
N GLU A 32 13.46 -27.30 -9.88
CA GLU A 32 13.13 -27.97 -11.14
C GLU A 32 13.73 -27.25 -12.36
N GLY A 33 14.42 -26.09 -12.13
CA GLY A 33 15.04 -25.28 -13.17
C GLY A 33 14.09 -24.29 -13.84
N GLU A 34 12.87 -24.14 -13.32
CA GLU A 34 11.89 -23.17 -13.81
C GLU A 34 12.21 -21.76 -13.33
N GLU A 35 12.03 -20.78 -14.21
CA GLU A 35 12.22 -19.36 -13.84
C GLU A 35 11.05 -18.89 -12.95
N VAL A 36 11.36 -18.49 -11.72
CA VAL A 36 10.39 -17.96 -10.76
C VAL A 36 10.77 -16.57 -10.29
N VAL A 37 9.77 -15.74 -10.04
CA VAL A 37 9.96 -14.39 -9.51
C VAL A 37 10.35 -14.49 -8.03
N CYS A 38 11.43 -13.81 -7.66
CA CYS A 38 11.90 -13.77 -6.28
C CYS A 38 11.55 -12.42 -5.65
N ILE A 39 10.75 -12.45 -4.58
CA ILE A 39 10.37 -11.24 -3.84
C ILE A 39 10.88 -11.39 -2.40
N PRO A 40 12.14 -11.03 -2.13
CA PRO A 40 12.68 -11.11 -0.77
C PRO A 40 12.20 -9.94 0.08
N LYS A 41 12.34 -10.07 1.40
CA LYS A 41 12.05 -8.99 2.37
C LYS A 41 10.63 -8.42 2.22
N VAL A 42 9.64 -9.31 2.22
CA VAL A 42 8.22 -8.96 2.02
C VAL A 42 7.74 -7.89 3.02
N ASN A 43 8.20 -7.94 4.27
CA ASN A 43 7.82 -6.94 5.27
C ASN A 43 8.29 -5.53 4.88
N LYS A 44 9.48 -5.42 4.31
CA LYS A 44 9.99 -4.14 3.81
C LYS A 44 9.19 -3.66 2.60
N LEU A 45 8.84 -4.59 1.70
CA LEU A 45 7.97 -4.28 0.56
C LEU A 45 6.61 -3.77 1.02
N HIS A 46 5.98 -4.44 1.98
CA HIS A 46 4.66 -4.04 2.49
C HIS A 46 4.70 -2.66 3.17
N LYS A 47 5.81 -2.33 3.83
CA LYS A 47 6.00 -0.98 4.38
C LYS A 47 6.05 0.09 3.27
N ILE A 48 6.72 -0.19 2.17
CA ILE A 48 6.77 0.71 1.01
C ILE A 48 5.40 0.83 0.34
N ILE A 49 4.65 -0.27 0.24
CA ILE A 49 3.26 -0.24 -0.26
C ILE A 49 2.39 0.66 0.63
N ALA A 50 2.50 0.52 1.94
CA ALA A 50 1.78 1.37 2.89
C ALA A 50 2.12 2.85 2.71
N GLU A 51 3.38 3.18 2.49
CA GLU A 51 3.83 4.53 2.15
C GLU A 51 3.15 5.06 0.89
N GLY A 52 3.09 4.24 -0.16
CA GLY A 52 2.40 4.58 -1.41
C GLY A 52 0.92 4.88 -1.21
N ILE A 53 0.24 4.12 -0.35
CA ILE A 53 -1.16 4.36 0.00
C ILE A 53 -1.32 5.69 0.75
N VAL A 54 -0.47 5.93 1.74
CA VAL A 54 -0.53 7.15 2.57
C VAL A 54 -0.32 8.41 1.73
N TYR A 55 0.52 8.35 0.71
CA TYR A 55 0.85 9.50 -0.13
C TYR A 55 0.01 9.60 -1.41
N LYS A 56 -0.93 8.69 -1.63
CA LYS A 56 -1.76 8.76 -2.83
C LYS A 56 -2.69 9.97 -2.82
N LYS A 57 -3.01 10.47 -3.99
CA LYS A 57 -4.03 11.50 -4.19
C LYS A 57 -5.42 10.89 -4.19
N GLY A 58 -6.37 11.54 -3.55
CA GLY A 58 -7.74 11.05 -3.40
C GLY A 58 -7.93 10.17 -2.18
N LEU A 59 -9.16 9.72 -1.97
CA LEU A 59 -9.50 8.88 -0.83
C LEU A 59 -8.86 7.49 -0.95
N ILE A 60 -8.46 6.94 0.18
CA ILE A 60 -8.02 5.55 0.28
C ILE A 60 -9.21 4.64 -0.04
N ASP A 61 -9.00 3.63 -0.89
CA ASP A 61 -10.06 2.70 -1.29
C ASP A 61 -10.26 1.56 -0.29
N ALA A 62 -11.28 0.75 -0.54
CA ALA A 62 -11.69 -0.33 0.35
C ALA A 62 -10.58 -1.34 0.65
N LYS A 63 -9.88 -1.80 -0.38
CA LYS A 63 -8.79 -2.79 -0.23
C LYS A 63 -7.57 -2.20 0.46
N GLU A 64 -7.28 -0.93 0.20
CA GLU A 64 -6.18 -0.20 0.82
C GLU A 64 -6.42 0.03 2.32
N ILE A 65 -7.65 0.35 2.72
CA ILE A 65 -8.03 0.46 4.14
C ILE A 65 -7.77 -0.87 4.86
N LYS A 66 -8.24 -1.96 4.29
CA LYS A 66 -8.03 -3.30 4.84
C LYS A 66 -6.55 -3.66 4.92
N PHE A 67 -5.78 -3.34 3.88
CA PHE A 67 -4.34 -3.55 3.85
C PHE A 67 -3.64 -2.82 5.01
N LEU A 68 -3.89 -1.51 5.15
CA LEU A 68 -3.28 -0.71 6.23
C LEU A 68 -3.65 -1.25 7.61
N ARG A 69 -4.93 -1.54 7.85
CA ARG A 69 -5.37 -2.11 9.12
C ARG A 69 -4.66 -3.42 9.44
N THR A 70 -4.56 -4.31 8.46
CA THR A 70 -3.92 -5.61 8.61
C THR A 70 -2.43 -5.46 8.89
N GLN A 71 -1.75 -4.55 8.19
CA GLN A 71 -0.33 -4.27 8.43
C GLN A 71 -0.07 -3.70 9.82
N ILE A 72 -0.95 -2.84 10.31
CA ILE A 72 -0.87 -2.30 11.68
C ILE A 72 -1.17 -3.39 12.72
N GLY A 73 -1.94 -4.42 12.37
CA GLY A 73 -2.25 -5.54 13.24
C GLY A 73 -3.52 -5.38 14.07
N PHE A 74 -4.42 -4.49 13.67
CA PHE A 74 -5.70 -4.28 14.36
C PHE A 74 -6.83 -5.13 13.80
N THR A 75 -7.73 -5.57 14.69
CA THR A 75 -9.04 -6.07 14.29
C THR A 75 -9.90 -4.94 13.74
N GLN A 76 -10.96 -5.26 13.01
CA GLN A 76 -11.92 -4.24 12.54
C GLN A 76 -12.50 -3.44 13.71
N GLU A 77 -12.83 -4.10 14.80
CA GLU A 77 -13.42 -3.45 15.97
C GLU A 77 -12.44 -2.49 16.65
N ASP A 78 -11.22 -2.92 16.90
CA ASP A 78 -10.21 -2.08 17.57
C ASP A 78 -9.81 -0.89 16.69
N PHE A 79 -9.67 -1.11 15.39
CA PHE A 79 -9.36 -0.04 14.46
C PHE A 79 -10.50 0.99 14.38
N ALA A 80 -11.75 0.52 14.33
CA ALA A 80 -12.92 1.38 14.33
C ALA A 80 -13.01 2.23 15.60
N LYS A 81 -12.71 1.66 16.77
CA LYS A 81 -12.68 2.40 18.04
C LYS A 81 -11.70 3.57 17.99
N LEU A 82 -10.50 3.36 17.46
CA LEU A 82 -9.50 4.42 17.32
C LEU A 82 -9.94 5.51 16.35
N LEU A 83 -10.75 5.17 15.35
CA LEU A 83 -11.32 6.13 14.40
C LEU A 83 -12.59 6.82 14.95
N GLY A 84 -13.03 6.49 16.16
CA GLY A 84 -14.30 6.99 16.69
C GLY A 84 -15.53 6.45 15.97
N LYS A 85 -15.42 5.28 15.38
CA LYS A 85 -16.47 4.61 14.60
C LYS A 85 -16.77 3.23 15.17
N ASN A 86 -17.80 2.57 14.65
CA ASN A 86 -18.10 1.18 15.01
C ASN A 86 -17.57 0.20 13.94
N GLY A 87 -17.47 -1.08 14.30
CA GLY A 87 -16.95 -2.11 13.41
C GLY A 87 -17.80 -2.32 12.15
N LEU A 88 -19.11 -2.04 12.20
CA LEU A 88 -20.00 -2.14 11.04
C LEU A 88 -19.63 -1.10 9.97
N SER A 89 -19.36 0.13 10.39
CA SER A 89 -18.91 1.21 9.47
C SER A 89 -17.63 0.83 8.78
N LEU A 90 -16.64 0.34 9.54
CA LEU A 90 -15.37 -0.09 8.99
C LEU A 90 -15.54 -1.27 8.02
N GLY A 91 -16.35 -2.25 8.38
CA GLY A 91 -16.64 -3.38 7.51
C GLY A 91 -17.27 -2.96 6.18
N ARG A 92 -18.17 -1.98 6.20
CA ARG A 92 -18.77 -1.43 4.97
C ARG A 92 -17.74 -0.74 4.09
N TRP A 93 -16.83 0.03 4.69
CA TRP A 93 -15.72 0.65 3.95
C TRP A 93 -14.81 -0.38 3.29
N GLU A 94 -14.42 -1.41 4.02
CA GLU A 94 -13.53 -2.47 3.51
C GLU A 94 -14.19 -3.36 2.45
N ARG A 95 -15.52 -3.43 2.42
CA ARG A 95 -16.27 -4.11 1.34
C ARG A 95 -16.61 -3.21 0.17
N GLY A 96 -16.27 -1.92 0.25
CA GLY A 96 -16.56 -0.95 -0.80
C GLY A 96 -18.03 -0.54 -0.90
N GLU A 97 -18.83 -0.83 0.12
CA GLU A 97 -20.27 -0.48 0.16
C GLU A 97 -20.49 1.03 0.35
N THR A 98 -19.61 1.64 1.13
CA THR A 98 -19.59 3.08 1.38
C THR A 98 -18.16 3.60 1.38
N LYS A 99 -18.00 4.90 1.07
CA LYS A 99 -16.70 5.57 1.14
C LYS A 99 -16.52 6.25 2.49
N THR A 100 -15.27 6.43 2.90
CA THR A 100 -14.94 7.25 4.06
C THR A 100 -15.14 8.74 3.75
N ASP A 101 -15.33 9.54 4.79
CA ASP A 101 -15.18 10.99 4.69
C ASP A 101 -13.69 11.39 4.73
N ILE A 102 -13.40 12.63 4.36
CA ILE A 102 -12.02 13.15 4.29
C ILE A 102 -11.34 13.10 5.68
N THR A 103 -12.07 13.43 6.73
CA THR A 103 -11.54 13.42 8.10
C THR A 103 -11.09 12.02 8.52
N THR A 104 -11.92 11.02 8.25
CA THR A 104 -11.57 9.61 8.54
C THR A 104 -10.40 9.14 7.69
N ASP A 105 -10.36 9.52 6.42
CA ASP A 105 -9.24 9.21 5.52
C ASP A 105 -7.91 9.76 6.05
N ILE A 106 -7.89 11.04 6.44
CA ILE A 106 -6.71 11.66 7.04
C ILE A 106 -6.27 10.91 8.31
N LEU A 107 -7.23 10.55 9.16
CA LEU A 107 -6.93 9.86 10.41
C LEU A 107 -6.34 8.46 10.15
N ILE A 108 -6.85 7.74 9.17
CA ILE A 108 -6.28 6.44 8.75
C ILE A 108 -4.83 6.60 8.30
N ARG A 109 -4.53 7.62 7.49
CA ARG A 109 -3.17 7.91 7.03
C ARG A 109 -2.24 8.24 8.21
N MET A 110 -2.69 9.05 9.14
CA MET A 110 -1.92 9.39 10.34
C MET A 110 -1.64 8.15 11.20
N MET A 111 -2.61 7.28 11.36
CA MET A 111 -2.44 6.01 12.08
C MET A 111 -1.41 5.11 11.40
N ALA A 112 -1.48 4.99 10.09
CA ALA A 112 -0.49 4.21 9.33
C ALA A 112 0.92 4.77 9.51
N ILE A 113 1.10 6.08 9.40
CA ILE A 113 2.39 6.74 9.62
C ILE A 113 2.93 6.41 11.00
N LYS A 114 2.09 6.54 12.03
CA LYS A 114 2.50 6.30 13.42
C LYS A 114 2.84 4.84 13.69
N TYR A 115 1.93 3.93 13.39
CA TYR A 115 2.07 2.52 13.77
C TYR A 115 3.03 1.73 12.88
N LEU A 116 3.21 2.14 11.63
CA LEU A 116 4.15 1.51 10.70
C LEU A 116 5.48 2.26 10.61
N GLU A 117 5.65 3.31 11.41
CA GLU A 117 6.87 4.13 11.45
C GLU A 117 7.27 4.64 10.06
N LEU A 118 6.27 5.14 9.32
CA LEU A 118 6.49 5.68 7.99
C LEU A 118 7.06 7.10 8.07
N LYS A 119 7.66 7.56 6.97
CA LYS A 119 8.08 8.95 6.84
C LYS A 119 6.84 9.85 6.93
N GLY A 120 6.79 10.67 7.96
CA GLY A 120 5.66 11.56 8.21
C GLY A 120 5.66 12.77 7.30
N ILE A 121 4.45 13.25 7.01
CA ILE A 121 4.18 14.56 6.42
C ILE A 121 3.21 15.29 7.32
N ASP A 122 3.12 16.61 7.18
CA ASP A 122 2.21 17.41 8.00
C ASP A 122 0.74 17.17 7.65
N ILE A 123 -0.14 17.58 8.56
CA ILE A 123 -1.59 17.33 8.43
C ILE A 123 -2.20 18.12 7.28
N GLU A 124 -1.66 19.29 6.95
CA GLU A 124 -2.12 20.09 5.82
C GLU A 124 -1.85 19.37 4.50
N ALA A 125 -0.67 18.77 4.36
CA ALA A 125 -0.33 17.99 3.18
C ALA A 125 -1.23 16.74 3.04
N LEU A 126 -1.50 16.03 4.13
CA LEU A 126 -2.42 14.89 4.14
C LEU A 126 -3.83 15.32 3.72
N SER A 127 -4.32 16.42 4.27
CA SER A 127 -5.64 16.96 3.94
C SER A 127 -5.74 17.33 2.45
N HIS A 128 -4.70 17.98 1.93
CA HIS A 128 -4.63 18.34 0.52
C HIS A 128 -4.65 17.12 -0.40
N MET A 129 -3.84 16.12 -0.10
CA MET A 129 -3.78 14.87 -0.87
C MET A 129 -5.12 14.13 -0.86
N SER A 130 -5.74 14.03 0.30
CA SER A 130 -7.02 13.35 0.49
C SER A 130 -8.16 13.99 -0.33
N SER A 131 -8.14 15.31 -0.48
CA SER A 131 -9.16 16.07 -1.23
C SER A 131 -8.92 16.15 -2.73
N MET A 132 -7.75 15.73 -3.23
CA MET A 132 -7.42 15.74 -4.65
C MET A 132 -8.12 14.62 -5.41
N LYS A 133 -8.37 14.82 -6.70
CA LYS A 133 -8.76 13.72 -7.60
C LYS A 133 -7.52 12.92 -7.97
N GLY A 134 -7.56 11.63 -7.71
CA GLY A 134 -6.53 10.70 -8.18
C GLY A 134 -6.62 10.53 -9.70
N VAL A 135 -5.48 10.62 -10.38
CA VAL A 135 -5.38 10.39 -11.83
C VAL A 135 -4.90 8.98 -12.13
N ASN A 136 -4.08 8.42 -11.26
CA ASN A 136 -3.57 7.07 -11.36
C ASN A 136 -3.42 6.47 -9.95
N ASP A 137 -4.13 5.40 -9.70
CA ASP A 137 -4.13 4.73 -8.39
C ASP A 137 -3.03 3.67 -8.26
N ASN A 138 -2.21 3.46 -9.30
CA ASN A 138 -1.17 2.45 -9.28
C ASN A 138 -0.03 2.82 -8.34
N ILE A 139 0.39 1.85 -7.54
CA ILE A 139 1.57 1.93 -6.68
C ILE A 139 2.71 1.22 -7.40
N ASN A 140 3.64 1.99 -7.93
CA ASN A 140 4.79 1.48 -8.67
C ASN A 140 6.02 1.48 -7.77
N ILE A 141 6.67 0.33 -7.64
CA ILE A 141 7.80 0.12 -6.75
C ILE A 141 8.97 -0.45 -7.54
N ASP A 142 10.14 0.19 -7.42
CA ASP A 142 11.40 -0.32 -7.92
C ASP A 142 12.03 -1.27 -6.89
N GLY A 143 12.25 -2.51 -7.30
CA GLY A 143 12.86 -3.56 -6.48
C GLY A 143 14.34 -3.82 -6.78
N PHE A 144 15.02 -2.90 -7.46
CA PHE A 144 16.41 -3.06 -7.83
C PHE A 144 17.32 -3.37 -6.63
N GLN A 145 18.12 -4.42 -6.75
CA GLN A 145 19.01 -4.92 -5.69
C GLN A 145 18.28 -5.19 -4.34
N ASN A 146 17.02 -5.61 -4.39
CA ASN A 146 16.19 -5.88 -3.21
C ASN A 146 16.00 -4.67 -2.29
N ASN A 147 16.19 -3.47 -2.82
CA ASN A 147 15.98 -2.21 -2.11
C ASN A 147 14.73 -1.53 -2.68
N TYR A 148 13.59 -1.84 -2.07
CA TYR A 148 12.30 -1.34 -2.54
C TYR A 148 12.17 0.16 -2.34
N LYS A 149 11.78 0.86 -3.41
CA LYS A 149 11.53 2.31 -3.42
C LYS A 149 10.28 2.63 -4.23
N LEU A 150 9.49 3.56 -3.73
CA LEU A 150 8.40 4.12 -4.53
C LEU A 150 8.98 4.82 -5.75
N MET A 151 8.37 4.54 -6.90
CA MET A 151 8.64 5.27 -8.12
C MET A 151 7.74 6.50 -8.16
N ASP A 152 8.32 7.68 -8.38
CA ASP A 152 7.53 8.88 -8.57
C ASP A 152 6.67 8.71 -9.82
N CYS A 153 5.35 8.82 -9.65
CA CYS A 153 4.49 9.03 -10.79
C CYS A 153 4.86 10.38 -11.38
N CYS A 154 5.50 10.37 -12.52
CA CYS A 154 5.64 11.59 -13.29
C CYS A 154 4.26 12.22 -13.44
N ALA A 155 4.15 13.39 -12.86
CA ALA A 155 2.95 14.18 -12.99
C ALA A 155 2.67 14.50 -14.45
#